data_ba33c05f7b14e49da7d0b7a6e3d2b66d
#
_entry.id   ba33c05f7b14e49da7d0b7a6e3d2b66d
#
_cell.length_a   1.000
_cell.length_b   1.000
_cell.length_c   1.000
_cell.angle_alpha   90.00
_cell.angle_beta   90.00
_cell.angle_gamma   90.00
#
_symmetry.space_group_name_H-M   'P 1'
#
loop_
_entity.id
_entity.type
_entity.pdbx_description
1 polymer ?
#
loop_
_entity_poly.entity_id
_entity_poly.type
_entity_poly.pdbx_seq_one_letter_code
_entity_poly.pdbx_strand_id
1 'polypeptide(L)'
;MKKLVIAFLGIFLLLNVACSRDDNDTVSIVGTWNVSSVKMKGTLSYNCQSAPINEEAPADACSQKSSMVFNADGTGSVTSFANNNGTCEQLLSENFTYKFDGNTKVLTITQAGTTESVTLSFSGSNKFSYGETLNNVNFGDYYPQYDGFYYTGTISTIFVKK
;
A
#
# COMPACT_ATOMS: atom_id res chain seq x y z
N MET A 1 -45.48 -28.61 34.29
CA MET A 1 -44.22 -28.70 33.50
C MET A 1 -44.31 -28.11 32.10
N LYS A 2 -45.38 -27.40 31.71
CA LYS A 2 -45.53 -26.79 30.35
C LYS A 2 -45.19 -25.27 30.31
N LYS A 3 -44.92 -24.64 31.44
CA LYS A 3 -44.63 -23.18 31.49
C LYS A 3 -43.14 -22.82 31.49
N LEU A 4 -42.26 -23.84 31.66
CA LEU A 4 -40.81 -23.60 31.68
C LEU A 4 -40.15 -23.61 30.31
N VAL A 5 -40.80 -24.19 29.30
CA VAL A 5 -40.25 -24.32 27.93
C VAL A 5 -40.39 -23.03 27.12
N ILE A 6 -41.38 -22.19 27.47
CA ILE A 6 -41.63 -20.93 26.72
C ILE A 6 -40.66 -19.82 27.13
N ALA A 7 -40.14 -19.87 28.37
CA ALA A 7 -39.15 -18.90 28.83
C ALA A 7 -37.77 -19.10 28.21
N PHE A 8 -37.43 -20.32 27.77
CA PHE A 8 -36.13 -20.60 27.13
C PHE A 8 -36.12 -20.28 25.61
N LEU A 9 -37.26 -20.25 24.96
CA LEU A 9 -37.36 -19.92 23.55
C LEU A 9 -37.29 -18.41 23.31
N GLY A 10 -37.65 -17.59 24.30
CA GLY A 10 -37.63 -16.12 24.21
C GLY A 10 -36.22 -15.50 24.34
N ILE A 11 -35.28 -16.21 24.98
CA ILE A 11 -33.92 -15.74 25.19
C ILE A 11 -33.01 -16.03 23.98
N PHE A 12 -33.37 -17.05 23.18
CA PHE A 12 -32.56 -17.41 22.01
C PHE A 12 -32.81 -16.51 20.77
N LEU A 13 -33.89 -15.73 20.78
CA LEU A 13 -34.24 -14.80 19.68
C LEU A 13 -33.60 -13.44 19.82
N LEU A 14 -32.93 -13.11 20.94
CA LEU A 14 -32.25 -11.83 21.15
C LEU A 14 -30.73 -11.87 20.90
N LEU A 15 -30.18 -13.05 20.56
CA LEU A 15 -28.75 -13.20 20.29
C LEU A 15 -28.40 -13.22 18.78
N ASN A 16 -29.39 -13.03 17.90
CA ASN A 16 -29.15 -12.88 16.46
C ASN A 16 -29.23 -11.43 16.00
N VAL A 17 -28.94 -10.46 16.87
CA VAL A 17 -28.36 -9.21 16.40
C VAL A 17 -26.88 -9.51 16.20
N ALA A 18 -26.57 -10.37 15.24
CA ALA A 18 -25.31 -10.25 14.54
C ALA A 18 -25.27 -8.78 14.08
N CYS A 19 -24.42 -7.97 14.71
CA CYS A 19 -23.88 -6.81 14.04
C CYS A 19 -23.31 -7.36 12.72
N SER A 20 -24.09 -7.32 11.65
CA SER A 20 -23.55 -7.16 10.33
C SER A 20 -22.81 -5.83 10.45
N ARG A 21 -21.49 -5.89 10.73
CA ARG A 21 -20.62 -4.85 10.29
C ARG A 21 -20.88 -4.80 8.80
N ASP A 22 -21.63 -3.79 8.39
CA ASP A 22 -21.56 -3.31 7.03
C ASP A 22 -20.11 -2.82 6.86
N ASP A 23 -19.23 -3.76 6.46
CA ASP A 23 -17.89 -3.46 5.95
C ASP A 23 -17.97 -2.76 4.58
N ASN A 24 -19.02 -1.98 4.37
CA ASN A 24 -19.18 -0.98 3.31
C ASN A 24 -18.56 0.37 3.73
N ASP A 25 -17.54 0.36 4.57
CA ASP A 25 -16.72 1.55 4.75
C ASP A 25 -15.97 1.80 3.44
N THR A 26 -16.60 2.62 2.58
CA THR A 26 -15.99 3.10 1.34
C THR A 26 -14.72 3.84 1.74
N VAL A 27 -13.57 3.20 1.53
CA VAL A 27 -12.28 3.77 1.90
C VAL A 27 -12.07 5.06 1.10
N SER A 28 -11.67 6.13 1.80
CA SER A 28 -11.31 7.39 1.17
C SER A 28 -9.81 7.56 1.10
N ILE A 29 -9.28 7.87 -0.11
CA ILE A 29 -7.87 8.18 -0.30
C ILE A 29 -7.54 9.66 -0.03
N VAL A 30 -8.55 10.54 0.07
CA VAL A 30 -8.36 11.99 0.25
C VAL A 30 -7.51 12.29 1.47
N GLY A 31 -6.49 13.12 1.30
CA GLY A 31 -5.55 13.55 2.34
C GLY A 31 -4.10 13.49 1.92
N THR A 32 -3.20 13.71 2.87
CA THR A 32 -1.75 13.66 2.69
C THR A 32 -1.22 12.33 3.20
N TRP A 33 -0.41 11.67 2.39
CA TRP A 33 0.14 10.36 2.64
C TRP A 33 1.67 10.41 2.49
N ASN A 34 2.39 10.01 3.53
CA ASN A 34 3.85 9.99 3.53
C ASN A 34 4.36 8.55 3.39
N VAL A 35 5.48 8.39 2.71
CA VAL A 35 6.19 7.10 2.65
C VAL A 35 6.63 6.73 4.06
N SER A 36 6.33 5.48 4.46
CA SER A 36 6.66 4.95 5.79
C SER A 36 7.69 3.84 5.73
N SER A 37 7.46 2.87 4.85
CA SER A 37 8.31 1.68 4.73
C SER A 37 8.26 1.10 3.33
N VAL A 38 9.21 0.22 3.03
CA VAL A 38 9.23 -0.62 1.83
C VAL A 38 9.21 -2.07 2.25
N LYS A 39 8.39 -2.87 1.61
CA LYS A 39 8.28 -4.30 1.85
C LYS A 39 8.69 -5.09 0.62
N MET A 40 9.55 -6.07 0.81
CA MET A 40 9.93 -7.05 -0.19
C MET A 40 9.37 -8.42 0.19
N LYS A 41 8.66 -9.06 -0.73
CA LYS A 41 8.13 -10.42 -0.54
C LYS A 41 8.36 -11.24 -1.80
N GLY A 42 9.22 -12.24 -1.73
CA GLY A 42 9.56 -13.04 -2.89
C GLY A 42 10.73 -13.99 -2.64
N THR A 43 11.57 -14.13 -3.65
CA THR A 43 12.77 -14.97 -3.62
C THR A 43 13.96 -14.17 -4.11
N LEU A 44 15.04 -14.21 -3.34
CA LEU A 44 16.34 -13.69 -3.73
C LEU A 44 17.23 -14.85 -4.13
N SER A 45 17.89 -14.75 -5.28
CA SER A 45 18.75 -15.79 -5.84
C SER A 45 20.15 -15.24 -6.10
N TYR A 46 21.18 -16.03 -5.73
CA TYR A 46 22.58 -15.71 -5.97
C TYR A 46 23.38 -17.03 -6.14
N ASN A 47 24.21 -17.13 -7.17
CA ASN A 47 25.05 -18.31 -7.44
C ASN A 47 24.27 -19.65 -7.38
N CYS A 48 23.12 -19.74 -8.08
CA CYS A 48 22.25 -20.92 -8.08
C CYS A 48 21.65 -21.31 -6.71
N GLN A 49 21.77 -20.46 -5.71
CA GLN A 49 21.08 -20.60 -4.42
C GLN A 49 19.94 -19.61 -4.34
N SER A 50 18.84 -20.02 -3.75
CA SER A 50 17.65 -19.16 -3.59
C SER A 50 17.16 -19.21 -2.16
N ALA A 51 16.76 -18.05 -1.64
CA ALA A 51 16.19 -17.91 -0.31
C ALA A 51 14.91 -17.07 -0.37
N PRO A 52 13.85 -17.45 0.37
CA PRO A 52 12.67 -16.61 0.50
C PRO A 52 13.01 -15.34 1.28
N ILE A 53 12.44 -14.22 0.85
CA ILE A 53 12.50 -12.94 1.55
C ILE A 53 11.09 -12.46 1.86
N ASN A 54 10.86 -11.95 3.06
CA ASN A 54 9.64 -11.29 3.49
C ASN A 54 9.99 -10.26 4.54
N GLU A 55 10.58 -9.17 4.07
CA GLU A 55 11.14 -8.11 4.91
C GLU A 55 10.41 -6.81 4.69
N GLU A 56 10.16 -6.07 5.78
CA GLU A 56 9.68 -4.70 5.75
C GLU A 56 10.72 -3.82 6.46
N ALA A 57 11.27 -2.87 5.73
CA ALA A 57 12.24 -1.92 6.25
C ALA A 57 11.60 -0.52 6.31
N PRO A 58 11.79 0.24 7.40
CA PRO A 58 11.38 1.64 7.44
C PRO A 58 12.11 2.42 6.34
N ALA A 59 11.40 3.34 5.71
CA ALA A 59 12.02 4.28 4.80
C ALA A 59 13.05 5.13 5.55
N ASP A 60 14.16 5.48 4.91
CA ASP A 60 15.13 6.39 5.50
C ASP A 60 14.55 7.80 5.69
N ALA A 61 15.20 8.61 6.54
CA ALA A 61 14.69 9.94 6.92
C ALA A 61 14.51 10.91 5.72
N CYS A 62 15.21 10.66 4.60
CA CYS A 62 15.02 11.43 3.38
C CYS A 62 13.78 10.96 2.63
N SER A 63 13.67 9.65 2.38
CA SER A 63 12.52 9.03 1.69
C SER A 63 11.20 9.28 2.42
N GLN A 64 11.20 9.38 3.76
CA GLN A 64 10.03 9.73 4.57
C GLN A 64 9.48 11.14 4.31
N LYS A 65 10.26 12.03 3.67
CA LYS A 65 9.77 13.35 3.22
C LYS A 65 8.91 13.24 1.96
N SER A 66 8.98 12.11 1.26
CA SER A 66 8.16 11.86 0.07
C SER A 66 6.69 11.75 0.47
N SER A 67 5.83 12.36 -0.35
CA SER A 67 4.40 12.42 -0.05
C SER A 67 3.55 12.41 -1.32
N MET A 68 2.34 11.91 -1.17
CA MET A 68 1.25 12.06 -2.12
C MET A 68 0.10 12.80 -1.45
N VAL A 69 -0.44 13.79 -2.13
CA VAL A 69 -1.62 14.54 -1.69
C VAL A 69 -2.76 14.24 -2.65
N PHE A 70 -3.91 13.87 -2.12
CA PHE A 70 -5.13 13.64 -2.88
C PHE A 70 -6.20 14.63 -2.40
N ASN A 71 -6.61 15.55 -3.27
CA ASN A 71 -7.64 16.53 -2.98
C ASN A 71 -9.04 15.97 -3.31
N ALA A 72 -10.06 16.46 -2.63
CA ALA A 72 -11.44 16.00 -2.85
C ALA A 72 -12.00 16.31 -4.24
N ASP A 73 -11.39 17.24 -4.97
CA ASP A 73 -11.76 17.63 -6.33
C ASP A 73 -11.20 16.72 -7.43
N GLY A 74 -10.46 15.65 -7.05
CA GLY A 74 -9.82 14.73 -8.00
C GLY A 74 -8.47 15.19 -8.52
N THR A 75 -7.90 16.27 -7.95
CA THR A 75 -6.51 16.68 -8.20
C THR A 75 -5.60 16.14 -7.13
N GLY A 76 -4.30 16.07 -7.40
CA GLY A 76 -3.30 15.67 -6.43
C GLY A 76 -1.90 16.13 -6.80
N SER A 77 -0.97 15.89 -5.89
CA SER A 77 0.45 16.13 -6.12
C SER A 77 1.30 15.01 -5.52
N VAL A 78 2.44 14.77 -6.13
CA VAL A 78 3.48 13.87 -5.63
C VAL A 78 4.77 14.65 -5.46
N THR A 79 5.43 14.44 -4.32
CA THR A 79 6.78 14.93 -4.08
C THR A 79 7.63 13.74 -3.63
N SER A 80 8.75 13.52 -4.29
CA SER A 80 9.65 12.40 -4.00
C SER A 80 11.03 12.92 -3.62
N PHE A 81 11.61 12.30 -2.60
CA PHE A 81 12.95 12.58 -2.10
C PHE A 81 13.76 11.29 -2.06
N ALA A 82 15.05 11.37 -2.33
CA ALA A 82 15.99 10.26 -2.13
C ALA A 82 17.32 10.75 -1.56
N ASN A 83 18.00 9.84 -0.87
CA ASN A 83 19.33 10.09 -0.36
C ASN A 83 20.35 9.80 -1.48
N ASN A 84 21.04 10.83 -1.94
CA ASN A 84 22.11 10.73 -2.91
C ASN A 84 23.44 11.03 -2.20
N ASN A 85 24.23 10.00 -1.93
CA ASN A 85 25.54 10.11 -1.27
C ASN A 85 25.53 10.93 0.04
N GLY A 86 24.50 10.75 0.86
CA GLY A 86 24.34 11.45 2.13
C GLY A 86 23.61 12.79 2.03
N THR A 87 23.30 13.26 0.82
CA THR A 87 22.48 14.45 0.59
C THR A 87 21.05 14.07 0.27
N CYS A 88 20.09 14.65 0.98
CA CYS A 88 18.68 14.44 0.69
C CYS A 88 18.22 15.38 -0.41
N GLU A 89 17.91 14.84 -1.57
CA GLU A 89 17.54 15.58 -2.77
C GLU A 89 16.08 15.32 -3.14
N GLN A 90 15.40 16.37 -3.62
CA GLN A 90 14.09 16.25 -4.21
C GLN A 90 14.24 15.77 -5.67
N LEU A 91 13.71 14.58 -5.95
CA LEU A 91 13.77 13.97 -7.28
C LEU A 91 12.59 14.39 -8.17
N LEU A 92 11.41 14.57 -7.55
CA LEU A 92 10.18 14.81 -8.27
C LEU A 92 9.28 15.76 -7.47
N SER A 93 8.59 16.67 -8.17
CA SER A 93 7.48 17.45 -7.63
C SER A 93 6.51 17.74 -8.76
N GLU A 94 5.40 17.02 -8.81
CA GLU A 94 4.45 17.07 -9.93
C GLU A 94 3.02 17.00 -9.47
N ASN A 95 2.13 17.56 -10.30
CA ASN A 95 0.69 17.52 -10.12
C ASN A 95 0.06 16.46 -11.04
N PHE A 96 -1.04 15.89 -10.60
CA PHE A 96 -1.81 14.92 -11.36
C PHE A 96 -3.31 15.10 -11.14
N THR A 97 -4.12 14.48 -11.98
CA THR A 97 -5.54 14.23 -11.68
C THR A 97 -5.74 12.75 -11.39
N TYR A 98 -6.74 12.42 -10.58
CA TYR A 98 -6.98 11.02 -10.21
C TYR A 98 -8.48 10.69 -10.13
N LYS A 99 -8.76 9.39 -10.23
CA LYS A 99 -10.02 8.75 -9.85
C LYS A 99 -9.71 7.60 -8.92
N PHE A 100 -10.49 7.44 -7.88
CA PHE A 100 -10.36 6.34 -6.93
C PHE A 100 -11.70 5.66 -6.71
N ASP A 101 -11.74 4.35 -6.94
CA ASP A 101 -12.88 3.51 -6.60
C ASP A 101 -12.64 2.87 -5.22
N GLY A 102 -13.36 3.36 -4.22
CA GLY A 102 -13.24 2.87 -2.85
C GLY A 102 -13.69 1.42 -2.64
N ASN A 103 -14.45 0.83 -3.57
CA ASN A 103 -14.88 -0.57 -3.49
C ASN A 103 -13.81 -1.51 -4.05
N THR A 104 -13.35 -1.25 -5.26
CA THR A 104 -12.33 -2.07 -5.93
C THR A 104 -10.91 -1.71 -5.49
N LYS A 105 -10.73 -0.60 -4.79
CA LYS A 105 -9.43 -0.03 -4.37
C LYS A 105 -8.53 0.34 -5.55
N VAL A 106 -9.10 0.55 -6.72
CA VAL A 106 -8.35 0.95 -7.91
C VAL A 106 -8.17 2.47 -7.92
N LEU A 107 -6.92 2.89 -7.95
CA LEU A 107 -6.50 4.27 -8.16
C LEU A 107 -6.06 4.43 -9.61
N THR A 108 -6.67 5.36 -10.33
CA THR A 108 -6.28 5.78 -11.69
C THR A 108 -5.70 7.17 -11.62
N ILE A 109 -4.46 7.35 -12.05
CA ILE A 109 -3.75 8.64 -12.09
C ILE A 109 -3.55 9.03 -13.55
N THR A 110 -3.80 10.30 -13.86
CA THR A 110 -3.47 10.90 -15.17
C THR A 110 -2.50 12.06 -14.96
N GLN A 111 -1.34 11.94 -15.60
CA GLN A 111 -0.24 12.89 -15.50
C GLN A 111 0.39 13.10 -16.88
N ALA A 112 0.60 14.32 -17.29
CA ALA A 112 1.20 14.68 -18.60
C ALA A 112 0.59 13.93 -19.79
N GLY A 113 -0.71 13.61 -19.75
CA GLY A 113 -1.42 12.88 -20.79
C GLY A 113 -1.31 11.36 -20.73
N THR A 114 -0.52 10.82 -19.81
CA THR A 114 -0.43 9.37 -19.55
C THR A 114 -1.37 8.98 -18.40
N THR A 115 -2.09 7.89 -18.57
CA THR A 115 -3.01 7.36 -17.56
C THR A 115 -2.58 5.98 -17.14
N GLU A 116 -2.43 5.79 -15.82
CA GLU A 116 -2.07 4.52 -15.21
C GLU A 116 -3.05 4.16 -14.11
N SER A 117 -3.25 2.86 -13.89
CA SER A 117 -4.13 2.36 -12.84
C SER A 117 -3.40 1.33 -11.98
N VAL A 118 -3.59 1.44 -10.67
CA VAL A 118 -2.99 0.54 -9.69
C VAL A 118 -4.03 0.16 -8.64
N THR A 119 -3.97 -1.09 -8.16
CA THR A 119 -4.79 -1.54 -7.03
C THR A 119 -4.04 -1.29 -5.74
N LEU A 120 -4.66 -0.54 -4.83
CA LEU A 120 -4.12 -0.26 -3.51
C LEU A 120 -4.56 -1.32 -2.50
N SER A 121 -3.67 -1.66 -1.58
CA SER A 121 -3.98 -2.52 -0.43
C SER A 121 -4.06 -1.66 0.83
N PHE A 122 -5.23 -1.61 1.46
CA PHE A 122 -5.45 -0.82 2.68
C PHE A 122 -5.30 -1.67 3.93
N SER A 123 -4.73 -1.09 4.98
CA SER A 123 -4.71 -1.63 6.34
C SER A 123 -5.29 -0.58 7.27
N GLY A 124 -6.60 -0.66 7.48
CA GLY A 124 -7.38 0.40 8.12
C GLY A 124 -7.55 1.63 7.24
N SER A 125 -7.91 2.76 7.84
CA SER A 125 -8.19 4.02 7.13
C SER A 125 -6.98 4.95 6.97
N ASN A 126 -5.85 4.60 7.60
CA ASN A 126 -4.67 5.47 7.70
C ASN A 126 -3.39 4.85 7.09
N LYS A 127 -3.48 3.70 6.47
CA LYS A 127 -2.33 3.02 5.85
C LYS A 127 -2.76 2.36 4.54
N PHE A 128 -2.02 2.60 3.48
CA PHE A 128 -2.13 1.82 2.25
C PHE A 128 -0.76 1.46 1.70
N SER A 129 -0.75 0.47 0.83
CA SER A 129 0.42 0.12 0.03
C SER A 129 0.02 -0.14 -1.41
N TYR A 130 0.96 0.09 -2.32
CA TYR A 130 0.92 -0.49 -3.65
C TYR A 130 2.26 -1.16 -3.94
N GLY A 131 2.25 -2.17 -4.80
CA GLY A 131 3.44 -2.94 -5.11
C GLY A 131 3.57 -3.25 -6.58
N GLU A 132 4.81 -3.39 -7.01
CA GLU A 132 5.19 -3.85 -8.33
C GLU A 132 5.70 -5.29 -8.23
N THR A 133 5.28 -6.13 -9.17
CA THR A 133 5.79 -7.49 -9.28
C THR A 133 6.99 -7.50 -10.23
N LEU A 134 8.13 -7.89 -9.70
CA LEU A 134 9.38 -8.04 -10.44
C LEU A 134 9.62 -9.52 -10.74
N ASN A 135 10.15 -9.81 -11.91
CA ASN A 135 10.45 -11.18 -12.32
C ASN A 135 11.90 -11.27 -12.79
N ASN A 136 12.72 -11.95 -11.99
CA ASN A 136 14.13 -12.22 -12.28
C ASN A 136 14.95 -10.94 -12.58
N VAL A 137 14.76 -9.91 -11.77
CA VAL A 137 15.45 -8.64 -11.91
C VAL A 137 16.82 -8.71 -11.24
N ASN A 138 17.89 -8.38 -11.97
CA ASN A 138 19.24 -8.27 -11.40
C ASN A 138 19.38 -6.96 -10.62
N PHE A 139 19.69 -7.04 -9.33
CA PHE A 139 19.94 -5.85 -8.52
C PHE A 139 21.19 -5.08 -8.95
N GLY A 140 22.14 -5.73 -9.60
CA GLY A 140 23.31 -5.07 -10.20
C GLY A 140 22.98 -3.99 -11.21
N ASP A 141 21.82 -4.08 -11.89
CA ASP A 141 21.34 -3.08 -12.83
C ASP A 141 21.05 -1.72 -12.14
N TYR A 142 20.76 -1.74 -10.83
CA TYR A 142 20.48 -0.56 -10.02
C TYR A 142 21.61 -0.25 -9.04
N TYR A 143 22.27 -1.28 -8.52
CA TYR A 143 23.30 -1.20 -7.48
C TYR A 143 24.46 -2.15 -7.84
N PRO A 144 25.54 -1.67 -8.49
CA PRO A 144 26.62 -2.53 -9.00
C PRO A 144 27.24 -3.48 -7.98
N GLN A 145 27.22 -3.13 -6.68
CA GLN A 145 27.70 -4.00 -5.60
C GLN A 145 26.85 -5.25 -5.37
N TYR A 146 25.63 -5.32 -5.93
CA TYR A 146 24.72 -6.46 -5.84
C TYR A 146 24.55 -7.17 -7.18
N ASP A 147 25.54 -7.04 -8.10
CA ASP A 147 25.52 -7.78 -9.35
C ASP A 147 25.49 -9.30 -9.11
N GLY A 148 24.69 -9.99 -9.89
CA GLY A 148 24.45 -11.42 -9.73
C GLY A 148 23.37 -11.79 -8.68
N PHE A 149 22.81 -10.82 -7.97
CA PHE A 149 21.62 -11.03 -7.13
C PHE A 149 20.35 -10.80 -7.95
N TYR A 150 19.55 -11.84 -8.10
CA TYR A 150 18.30 -11.80 -8.84
C TYR A 150 17.11 -11.87 -7.89
N TYR A 151 16.12 -11.01 -8.12
CA TYR A 151 14.91 -10.96 -7.33
C TYR A 151 13.69 -11.31 -8.17
N THR A 152 12.83 -12.15 -7.60
CA THR A 152 11.50 -12.45 -8.11
C THR A 152 10.49 -12.30 -6.99
N GLY A 153 9.51 -11.42 -7.15
CA GLY A 153 8.52 -11.16 -6.10
C GLY A 153 7.91 -9.77 -6.20
N THR A 154 7.32 -9.30 -5.12
CA THR A 154 6.67 -7.99 -5.04
C THR A 154 7.48 -7.05 -4.15
N ILE A 155 7.77 -5.86 -4.65
CA ILE A 155 8.25 -4.72 -3.85
C ILE A 155 7.08 -3.79 -3.66
N SER A 156 6.74 -3.48 -2.40
CA SER A 156 5.62 -2.62 -2.05
C SER A 156 6.10 -1.39 -1.29
N THR A 157 5.65 -0.21 -1.71
CA THR A 157 5.80 1.01 -0.92
C THR A 157 4.57 1.19 -0.03
N ILE A 158 4.80 1.49 1.22
CA ILE A 158 3.78 1.64 2.25
C ILE A 158 3.69 3.11 2.63
N PHE A 159 2.46 3.61 2.60
CA PHE A 159 2.12 4.99 2.92
C PHE A 159 1.27 5.05 4.17
N VAL A 160 1.50 6.08 4.98
CA VAL A 160 0.68 6.40 6.16
C VAL A 160 0.08 7.79 6.01
N LYS A 161 -1.16 7.93 6.47
CA LYS A 161 -1.88 9.20 6.46
C LYS A 161 -1.30 10.12 7.53
N LYS A 162 -1.08 11.38 7.16
CA LYS A 162 -0.60 12.43 8.04
C LYS A 162 -1.74 13.01 8.86
#